data_b8192a33e071dc8993d81969c62133ac
#
_entry.id   b8192a33e071dc8993d81969c62133ac
#
_cell.length_a   1.000
_cell.length_b   1.000
_cell.length_c   1.000
_cell.angle_alpha   90.00
_cell.angle_beta   90.00
_cell.angle_gamma   90.00
#
_symmetry.space_group_name_H-M   'P 1'
#
loop_
_entity.id
_entity.type
_entity.pdbx_description
1 polymer ?
#
loop_
_entity_poly.entity_id
_entity_poly.type
_entity_poly.pdbx_seq_one_letter_code
_entity_poly.pdbx_strand_id
1 'polypeptide(L)'
;MILCSLLSFSAFSAAETPSDWKVLASPFIWGASLKGDLALAGKKPAVDIPFSELVNDVDSIFMGNLELTNSHYGFYIDAINVDTDSNDRVMGQKVSYNINQTTVAFGAFYRAFNYELGGNHLFDEPRRISIDPTIGARWTKLKAELQSKPFGLKLSKKAEWTDPFVGLRLTADLTNKWNLSLLSQVGGLDTDNKKTHNHEAYLGYRVYLLDHPTIIRVGYRSLSQRYTSTDFTGHRFKYDIRQSGPVVGMTMRF
;
A
#
# COMPACT_ATOMS: atom_id res chain seq x y z
N MET A 1 -30.78 6.38 -38.11
CA MET A 1 -31.75 6.25 -37.02
C MET A 1 -31.17 5.21 -36.05
N ILE A 2 -30.41 5.65 -35.05
CA ILE A 2 -29.74 4.77 -34.07
C ILE A 2 -30.55 4.85 -32.78
N LEU A 3 -31.13 3.72 -32.39
CA LEU A 3 -31.95 3.56 -31.21
C LEU A 3 -31.02 3.46 -30.00
N CYS A 4 -30.98 4.49 -29.14
CA CYS A 4 -30.30 4.51 -27.87
C CYS A 4 -31.25 3.90 -26.82
N SER A 5 -31.06 2.63 -26.44
CA SER A 5 -31.78 2.01 -25.33
C SER A 5 -31.20 2.46 -24.01
N LEU A 6 -31.91 3.35 -23.32
CA LEU A 6 -31.68 3.73 -21.94
C LEU A 6 -32.01 2.55 -21.00
N LEU A 7 -31.00 1.92 -20.45
CA LEU A 7 -31.13 0.99 -19.33
C LEU A 7 -31.48 1.80 -18.07
N SER A 8 -32.74 1.76 -17.68
CA SER A 8 -33.20 2.33 -16.41
C SER A 8 -32.77 1.43 -15.27
N PHE A 9 -31.71 1.83 -14.55
CA PHE A 9 -31.38 1.23 -13.25
C PHE A 9 -32.39 1.74 -12.21
N SER A 10 -33.32 0.89 -11.81
CA SER A 10 -34.16 1.13 -10.65
C SER A 10 -33.31 1.05 -9.39
N ALA A 11 -33.01 2.17 -8.76
CA ALA A 11 -32.42 2.21 -7.44
C ALA A 11 -33.43 1.68 -6.42
N PHE A 12 -33.21 0.50 -5.88
CA PHE A 12 -33.89 0.02 -4.68
C PHE A 12 -33.37 0.87 -3.52
N SER A 13 -34.16 1.86 -3.12
CA SER A 13 -33.97 2.60 -1.85
C SER A 13 -34.52 1.75 -0.73
N ALA A 14 -33.71 0.94 -0.11
CA ALA A 14 -33.98 0.46 1.25
C ALA A 14 -33.69 1.62 2.20
N ALA A 15 -34.67 2.01 3.02
CA ALA A 15 -34.50 2.98 4.10
C ALA A 15 -33.52 2.37 5.14
N GLU A 16 -32.25 2.77 5.07
CA GLU A 16 -31.22 2.32 6.01
C GLU A 16 -31.25 3.20 7.26
N THR A 17 -31.19 2.54 8.42
CA THR A 17 -30.87 3.17 9.71
C THR A 17 -29.55 3.95 9.58
N PRO A 18 -29.38 5.09 10.29
CA PRO A 18 -28.14 5.85 10.27
C PRO A 18 -26.98 4.89 10.56
N SER A 19 -26.10 4.67 9.60
CA SER A 19 -24.99 3.78 9.77
C SER A 19 -23.95 4.45 10.66
N ASP A 20 -23.71 3.86 11.82
CA ASP A 20 -22.66 4.33 12.71
C ASP A 20 -21.31 4.26 12.04
N TRP A 21 -20.57 5.36 12.12
CA TRP A 21 -19.20 5.40 11.66
C TRP A 21 -18.33 4.49 12.53
N LYS A 22 -17.46 3.72 11.88
CA LYS A 22 -16.53 2.78 12.51
C LYS A 22 -15.12 3.19 12.19
N VAL A 23 -14.26 3.13 13.18
CA VAL A 23 -12.82 3.33 13.01
C VAL A 23 -12.15 1.95 12.99
N LEU A 24 -11.35 1.70 11.97
CA LEU A 24 -10.55 0.48 11.86
C LEU A 24 -9.07 0.86 11.90
N ALA A 25 -8.35 0.28 12.86
CA ALA A 25 -6.90 0.41 12.96
C ALA A 25 -6.24 -0.91 12.55
N SER A 26 -5.29 -0.84 11.64
CA SER A 26 -4.68 -2.02 11.04
C SER A 26 -3.16 -1.92 11.02
N PRO A 27 -2.47 -2.19 12.15
CA PRO A 27 -1.02 -2.39 12.12
C PRO A 27 -0.68 -3.66 11.34
N PHE A 28 0.43 -3.62 10.60
CA PHE A 28 0.93 -4.77 9.84
C PHE A 28 2.44 -4.74 9.71
N ILE A 29 3.00 -5.88 9.33
CA ILE A 29 4.40 -6.04 8.91
C ILE A 29 4.39 -6.60 7.49
N TRP A 30 5.16 -5.97 6.61
CA TRP A 30 5.32 -6.37 5.22
C TRP A 30 6.76 -6.79 4.95
N GLY A 31 6.97 -8.07 4.72
CA GLY A 31 8.26 -8.65 4.36
C GLY A 31 8.59 -8.45 2.88
N ALA A 32 8.81 -7.19 2.47
CA ALA A 32 9.03 -6.86 1.07
C ALA A 32 10.47 -7.13 0.62
N SER A 33 10.63 -7.78 -0.54
CA SER A 33 11.85 -7.77 -1.35
C SER A 33 11.79 -6.63 -2.36
N LEU A 34 12.94 -6.04 -2.72
CA LEU A 34 13.05 -4.95 -3.69
C LEU A 34 13.68 -5.46 -4.98
N LYS A 35 13.00 -5.24 -6.12
CA LYS A 35 13.52 -5.59 -7.45
C LYS A 35 13.28 -4.47 -8.45
N GLY A 36 14.27 -4.17 -9.30
CA GLY A 36 14.11 -3.19 -10.37
C GLY A 36 15.40 -2.46 -10.74
N ASP A 37 15.22 -1.21 -11.20
CA ASP A 37 16.30 -0.36 -11.68
C ASP A 37 16.33 0.97 -10.94
N LEU A 38 17.52 1.38 -10.53
CA LEU A 38 17.78 2.72 -10.02
C LEU A 38 18.79 3.39 -10.96
N ALA A 39 18.48 4.57 -11.53
CA ALA A 39 19.44 5.34 -12.30
C ALA A 39 19.76 6.65 -11.59
N LEU A 40 21.04 6.90 -11.36
CA LEU A 40 21.56 8.10 -10.70
C LEU A 40 22.95 8.44 -11.28
N ALA A 41 23.18 9.71 -11.61
CA ALA A 41 24.44 10.24 -12.12
C ALA A 41 25.01 9.42 -13.31
N GLY A 42 24.14 9.04 -14.26
CA GLY A 42 24.49 8.27 -15.44
C GLY A 42 24.75 6.76 -15.22
N LYS A 43 24.74 6.29 -13.98
CA LYS A 43 24.84 4.87 -13.62
C LYS A 43 23.45 4.25 -13.48
N LYS A 44 23.31 2.97 -13.83
CA LYS A 44 22.05 2.22 -13.79
C LYS A 44 22.24 0.87 -13.07
N PRO A 45 22.47 0.84 -11.76
CA PRO A 45 22.51 -0.43 -11.04
C PRO A 45 21.14 -1.11 -11.05
N ALA A 46 21.14 -2.42 -11.28
CA ALA A 46 20.00 -3.26 -10.98
C ALA A 46 19.90 -3.44 -9.47
N VAL A 47 18.67 -3.41 -8.97
CA VAL A 47 18.34 -3.65 -7.57
C VAL A 47 17.67 -5.01 -7.46
N ASP A 48 18.23 -5.92 -6.71
CA ASP A 48 17.62 -7.20 -6.33
C ASP A 48 18.02 -7.53 -4.90
N ILE A 49 17.22 -7.04 -3.96
CA ILE A 49 17.49 -7.16 -2.53
C ILE A 49 16.36 -8.00 -1.91
N PRO A 50 16.67 -9.24 -1.48
CA PRO A 50 15.69 -10.10 -0.82
C PRO A 50 15.36 -9.55 0.58
N PHE A 51 14.18 -9.88 1.08
CA PHE A 51 13.73 -9.46 2.42
C PHE A 51 14.71 -9.90 3.53
N SER A 52 15.31 -11.11 3.39
CA SER A 52 16.27 -11.63 4.37
C SER A 52 17.54 -10.77 4.54
N GLU A 53 17.92 -10.03 3.52
CA GLU A 53 19.01 -9.04 3.60
C GLU A 53 18.49 -7.73 4.21
N LEU A 54 17.35 -7.24 3.75
CA LEU A 54 16.76 -5.99 4.23
C LEU A 54 16.48 -6.01 5.73
N VAL A 55 15.95 -7.11 6.26
CA VAL A 55 15.55 -7.20 7.67
C VAL A 55 16.73 -7.04 8.64
N ASN A 56 17.94 -7.37 8.22
CA ASN A 56 19.13 -7.23 9.06
C ASN A 56 19.61 -5.76 9.14
N ASP A 57 19.24 -4.94 8.18
CA ASP A 57 19.66 -3.54 8.05
C ASP A 57 18.55 -2.55 8.46
N VAL A 58 17.37 -3.04 8.85
CA VAL A 58 16.26 -2.17 9.31
C VAL A 58 16.57 -1.62 10.68
N ASP A 59 16.68 -0.30 10.77
CA ASP A 59 16.81 0.44 12.04
C ASP A 59 15.44 0.73 12.67
N SER A 60 14.49 1.20 11.86
CA SER A 60 13.13 1.41 12.31
C SER A 60 12.09 1.13 11.22
N ILE A 61 10.92 0.64 11.65
CA ILE A 61 9.81 0.33 10.77
C ILE A 61 8.49 0.74 11.39
N PHE A 62 7.66 1.42 10.61
CA PHE A 62 6.27 1.69 10.95
C PHE A 62 5.39 1.38 9.74
N MET A 63 4.40 0.50 9.93
CA MET A 63 3.44 0.16 8.91
C MET A 63 2.04 0.04 9.50
N GLY A 64 1.08 0.76 8.93
CA GLY A 64 -0.28 0.75 9.42
C GLY A 64 -1.26 1.39 8.47
N ASN A 65 -2.53 1.03 8.66
CA ASN A 65 -3.66 1.61 7.98
C ASN A 65 -4.70 2.05 9.01
N LEU A 66 -5.27 3.22 8.81
CA LEU A 66 -6.45 3.70 9.52
C LEU A 66 -7.57 3.90 8.50
N GLU A 67 -8.76 3.39 8.82
CA GLU A 67 -9.94 3.55 7.99
C GLU A 67 -11.10 4.07 8.86
N LEU A 68 -11.80 5.09 8.36
CA LEU A 68 -13.06 5.58 8.87
C LEU A 68 -14.14 5.21 7.85
N THR A 69 -15.11 4.42 8.22
CA THR A 69 -16.08 3.85 7.28
C THR A 69 -17.48 3.76 7.86
N ASN A 70 -18.45 3.76 6.97
CA ASN A 70 -19.83 3.41 7.24
C ASN A 70 -20.32 2.34 6.24
N SER A 71 -21.62 2.08 6.15
CA SER A 71 -22.17 1.05 5.25
C SER A 71 -21.93 1.35 3.76
N HIS A 72 -21.72 2.63 3.39
CA HIS A 72 -21.72 3.08 1.99
C HIS A 72 -20.36 3.56 1.49
N TYR A 73 -19.59 4.26 2.31
CA TYR A 73 -18.32 4.86 1.92
C TYR A 73 -17.36 4.91 3.09
N GLY A 74 -16.11 5.21 2.79
CA GLY A 74 -15.10 5.42 3.81
C GLY A 74 -13.87 6.11 3.26
N PHE A 75 -13.02 6.52 4.21
CA PHE A 75 -11.74 7.18 3.99
C PHE A 75 -10.65 6.37 4.67
N TYR A 76 -9.48 6.34 4.08
CA TYR A 76 -8.36 5.62 4.69
C TYR A 76 -7.03 6.33 4.50
N ILE A 77 -6.11 6.02 5.41
CA ILE A 77 -4.69 6.39 5.34
C ILE A 77 -3.89 5.11 5.48
N ASP A 78 -3.04 4.80 4.51
CA ASP A 78 -2.09 3.69 4.54
C ASP A 78 -0.68 4.27 4.60
N ALA A 79 0.07 3.99 5.65
CA ALA A 79 1.38 4.56 5.90
C ALA A 79 2.43 3.48 6.09
N ILE A 80 3.56 3.65 5.40
CA ILE A 80 4.74 2.80 5.47
C ILE A 80 5.94 3.72 5.64
N ASN A 81 6.71 3.53 6.70
CA ASN A 81 8.01 4.14 6.90
C ASN A 81 9.02 3.05 7.20
N VAL A 82 10.10 3.02 6.45
CA VAL A 82 11.23 2.10 6.64
C VAL A 82 12.50 2.92 6.62
N ASP A 83 13.27 2.80 7.66
CA ASP A 83 14.62 3.36 7.81
C ASP A 83 15.62 2.21 7.84
N THR A 84 16.63 2.27 6.98
CA THR A 84 17.64 1.22 6.81
C THR A 84 19.00 1.85 6.92
N ASP A 85 19.83 1.36 7.84
CA ASP A 85 21.23 1.77 8.02
C ASP A 85 22.14 0.57 7.81
N SER A 86 22.94 0.61 6.77
CA SER A 86 23.86 -0.47 6.46
C SER A 86 25.29 0.02 6.29
N ASN A 87 26.22 -0.83 6.74
CA ASN A 87 27.64 -0.60 6.66
C ASN A 87 28.29 -1.70 5.84
N ASP A 88 28.73 -1.36 4.65
CA ASP A 88 29.39 -2.31 3.76
C ASP A 88 30.86 -1.93 3.50
N ARG A 89 31.63 -2.86 2.95
CA ARG A 89 33.02 -2.63 2.53
C ARG A 89 33.13 -2.68 1.02
N VAL A 90 33.34 -1.53 0.41
CA VAL A 90 33.64 -1.43 -1.03
C VAL A 90 35.16 -1.26 -1.19
N MET A 91 35.82 -2.19 -1.87
CA MET A 91 37.27 -2.22 -2.05
C MET A 91 38.05 -2.14 -0.74
N GLY A 92 37.57 -2.82 0.32
CA GLY A 92 38.19 -2.82 1.66
C GLY A 92 37.95 -1.58 2.51
N GLN A 93 37.23 -0.57 2.00
CA GLN A 93 36.92 0.68 2.68
C GLN A 93 35.50 0.65 3.23
N LYS A 94 35.28 1.11 4.47
CA LYS A 94 33.94 1.23 5.08
C LYS A 94 33.12 2.30 4.35
N VAL A 95 32.00 1.91 3.79
CA VAL A 95 30.98 2.77 3.21
C VAL A 95 29.69 2.55 3.99
N SER A 96 29.15 3.61 4.56
CA SER A 96 27.84 3.58 5.21
C SER A 96 26.80 4.14 4.27
N TYR A 97 25.67 3.49 4.15
CA TYR A 97 24.51 4.03 3.45
C TYR A 97 23.25 3.95 4.33
N ASN A 98 22.52 5.03 4.32
CA ASN A 98 21.22 5.14 4.97
C ASN A 98 20.16 5.39 3.92
N ILE A 99 19.08 4.62 3.96
CA ILE A 99 17.93 4.78 3.07
C ILE A 99 16.69 4.89 3.95
N ASN A 100 16.06 6.07 3.90
CA ASN A 100 14.76 6.29 4.51
C ASN A 100 13.70 6.41 3.42
N GLN A 101 12.70 5.54 3.47
CA GLN A 101 11.55 5.57 2.57
C GLN A 101 10.26 5.75 3.39
N THR A 102 9.53 6.80 3.06
CA THR A 102 8.18 7.03 3.59
C THR A 102 7.19 6.99 2.43
N THR A 103 6.13 6.21 2.57
CA THR A 103 5.02 6.17 1.61
C THR A 103 3.72 6.33 2.38
N VAL A 104 2.90 7.32 2.00
CA VAL A 104 1.59 7.56 2.61
C VAL A 104 0.56 7.66 1.50
N ALA A 105 -0.46 6.82 1.56
CA ALA A 105 -1.60 6.88 0.66
C ALA A 105 -2.84 7.37 1.42
N PHE A 106 -3.52 8.36 0.87
CA PHE A 106 -4.82 8.84 1.33
C PHE A 106 -5.84 8.44 0.28
N GLY A 107 -6.94 7.84 0.68
CA GLY A 107 -7.97 7.43 -0.25
C GLY A 107 -9.37 7.46 0.33
N ALA A 108 -10.32 7.40 -0.59
CA ALA A 108 -11.72 7.21 -0.30
C ALA A 108 -12.26 6.04 -1.14
N PHE A 109 -13.34 5.45 -0.68
CA PHE A 109 -14.05 4.42 -1.42
C PHE A 109 -15.55 4.58 -1.26
N TYR A 110 -16.26 4.03 -2.25
CA TYR A 110 -17.71 3.93 -2.23
C TYR A 110 -18.12 2.48 -2.43
N ARG A 111 -19.07 1.96 -1.65
CA ARG A 111 -19.59 0.59 -1.78
C ARG A 111 -20.58 0.51 -2.93
N ALA A 112 -20.05 0.26 -4.14
CA ALA A 112 -20.85 0.22 -5.37
C ALA A 112 -21.69 -1.05 -5.49
N PHE A 113 -21.21 -2.16 -4.88
CA PHE A 113 -21.92 -3.44 -4.85
C PHE A 113 -21.82 -4.04 -3.47
N ASN A 114 -22.94 -4.55 -2.96
CA ASN A 114 -23.05 -5.22 -1.67
C ASN A 114 -24.13 -6.30 -1.77
N TYR A 115 -23.72 -7.56 -1.65
CA TYR A 115 -24.61 -8.72 -1.75
C TYR A 115 -24.49 -9.57 -0.50
N GLU A 116 -25.62 -9.85 0.15
CA GLU A 116 -25.69 -10.69 1.34
C GLU A 116 -25.68 -12.17 0.97
N LEU A 117 -24.80 -12.93 1.61
CA LEU A 117 -24.61 -14.38 1.39
C LEU A 117 -25.52 -15.25 2.27
N GLY A 118 -26.29 -14.61 3.17
CA GLY A 118 -27.08 -15.28 4.19
C GLY A 118 -26.28 -15.70 5.42
N GLY A 119 -26.92 -15.66 6.57
CA GLY A 119 -26.31 -15.86 7.88
C GLY A 119 -25.35 -14.74 8.29
N ASN A 120 -24.91 -14.77 9.55
CA ASN A 120 -24.03 -13.77 10.12
C ASN A 120 -22.59 -14.27 10.24
N HIS A 121 -21.65 -13.35 10.22
CA HIS A 121 -20.28 -13.62 10.63
C HIS A 121 -20.12 -13.44 12.16
N LEU A 122 -18.94 -13.70 12.71
CA LEU A 122 -18.65 -13.74 14.16
C LEU A 122 -19.00 -12.42 14.90
N PHE A 123 -19.08 -11.29 14.21
CA PHE A 123 -19.40 -9.99 14.81
C PHE A 123 -20.88 -9.58 14.63
N ASP A 124 -21.76 -10.58 14.42
CA ASP A 124 -23.22 -10.45 14.31
C ASP A 124 -23.72 -9.55 13.16
N GLU A 125 -22.89 -9.34 12.14
CA GLU A 125 -23.30 -8.64 10.92
C GLU A 125 -23.53 -9.65 9.78
N PRO A 126 -24.41 -9.35 8.81
CA PRO A 126 -24.66 -10.20 7.66
C PRO A 126 -23.36 -10.51 6.87
N ARG A 127 -23.18 -11.76 6.49
CA ARG A 127 -22.10 -12.15 5.59
C ARG A 127 -22.38 -11.58 4.21
N ARG A 128 -21.33 -10.99 3.58
CA ARG A 128 -21.48 -10.27 2.32
C ARG A 128 -20.30 -10.42 1.37
N ILE A 129 -20.57 -10.12 0.11
CA ILE A 129 -19.56 -9.77 -0.88
C ILE A 129 -19.74 -8.30 -1.21
N SER A 130 -18.67 -7.52 -1.20
CA SER A 130 -18.71 -6.12 -1.61
C SER A 130 -17.63 -5.80 -2.65
N ILE A 131 -17.95 -4.82 -3.51
CA ILE A 131 -17.02 -4.24 -4.48
C ILE A 131 -17.04 -2.73 -4.25
N ASP A 132 -15.88 -2.19 -3.90
CA ASP A 132 -15.71 -0.81 -3.52
C ASP A 132 -14.68 -0.14 -4.46
N PRO A 133 -15.10 0.65 -5.48
CA PRO A 133 -14.21 1.56 -6.20
C PRO A 133 -13.48 2.48 -5.24
N THR A 134 -12.18 2.71 -5.47
CA THR A 134 -11.33 3.55 -4.65
C THR A 134 -10.68 4.65 -5.48
N ILE A 135 -10.45 5.80 -4.86
CA ILE A 135 -9.72 6.93 -5.43
C ILE A 135 -8.84 7.56 -4.35
N GLY A 136 -7.70 8.09 -4.74
CA GLY A 136 -6.82 8.74 -3.77
C GLY A 136 -5.54 9.27 -4.36
N ALA A 137 -4.59 9.57 -3.46
CA ALA A 137 -3.24 10.00 -3.81
C ALA A 137 -2.22 9.29 -2.91
N ARG A 138 -1.09 8.91 -3.49
CA ARG A 138 0.04 8.29 -2.79
C ARG A 138 1.23 9.23 -2.86
N TRP A 139 1.65 9.71 -1.71
CA TRP A 139 2.86 10.49 -1.53
C TRP A 139 4.01 9.55 -1.15
N THR A 140 5.15 9.70 -1.83
CA THR A 140 6.37 8.93 -1.55
C THR A 140 7.54 9.87 -1.40
N LYS A 141 8.32 9.67 -0.36
CA LYS A 141 9.58 10.34 -0.09
C LYS A 141 10.67 9.31 0.08
N LEU A 142 11.72 9.45 -0.69
CA LEU A 142 12.93 8.66 -0.62
C LEU A 142 14.11 9.56 -0.28
N LYS A 143 14.87 9.22 0.74
CA LYS A 143 16.12 9.86 1.11
C LYS A 143 17.21 8.80 1.14
N ALA A 144 18.23 8.96 0.34
CA ALA A 144 19.39 8.08 0.32
C ALA A 144 20.64 8.90 0.66
N GLU A 145 21.38 8.46 1.66
CA GLU A 145 22.66 9.05 2.07
C GLU A 145 23.77 8.00 1.94
N LEU A 146 24.86 8.38 1.33
CA LEU A 146 26.07 7.56 1.20
C LEU A 146 27.22 8.33 1.83
N GLN A 147 27.88 7.73 2.80
CA GLN A 147 29.02 8.30 3.47
C GLN A 147 30.24 7.39 3.37
N SER A 148 31.36 7.93 2.88
CA SER A 148 32.65 7.26 2.91
C SER A 148 33.64 8.09 3.72
N LYS A 149 33.92 7.68 4.96
CA LYS A 149 34.86 8.37 5.84
C LYS A 149 36.28 8.46 5.28
N PRO A 150 36.86 7.39 4.65
CA PRO A 150 38.21 7.45 4.10
C PRO A 150 38.41 8.45 2.97
N PHE A 151 37.32 8.73 2.20
CA PHE A 151 37.38 9.67 1.08
C PHE A 151 36.77 11.04 1.42
N GLY A 152 36.33 11.28 2.66
CA GLY A 152 35.65 12.51 3.03
C GLY A 152 34.37 12.77 2.22
N LEU A 153 33.80 11.74 1.58
CA LEU A 153 32.69 11.85 0.66
C LEU A 153 31.36 11.68 1.42
N LYS A 154 30.48 12.67 1.29
CA LYS A 154 29.10 12.56 1.74
C LYS A 154 28.20 12.95 0.58
N LEU A 155 27.40 12.00 0.06
CA LEU A 155 26.42 12.21 -0.97
C LEU A 155 25.03 11.99 -0.35
N SER A 156 24.12 12.90 -0.63
CA SER A 156 22.71 12.78 -0.21
C SER A 156 21.81 13.09 -1.40
N LYS A 157 20.81 12.25 -1.62
CA LYS A 157 19.76 12.48 -2.62
C LYS A 157 18.40 12.32 -1.97
N LYS A 158 17.54 13.32 -2.20
CA LYS A 158 16.14 13.30 -1.82
C LYS A 158 15.29 13.29 -3.09
N ALA A 159 14.32 12.40 -3.17
CA ALA A 159 13.27 12.38 -4.18
C ALA A 159 11.92 12.35 -3.47
N GLU A 160 10.97 13.12 -3.99
CA GLU A 160 9.64 13.23 -3.41
C GLU A 160 8.63 13.40 -4.55
N TRP A 161 7.54 12.63 -4.52
CA TRP A 161 6.50 12.71 -5.54
C TRP A 161 5.14 12.27 -5.00
N THR A 162 4.10 12.69 -5.70
CA THR A 162 2.72 12.28 -5.42
C THR A 162 2.10 11.70 -6.69
N ASP A 163 1.45 10.56 -6.55
CA ASP A 163 0.75 9.85 -7.61
C ASP A 163 -0.74 9.77 -7.27
N PRO A 164 -1.65 10.41 -8.03
CA PRO A 164 -3.07 10.11 -7.94
C PRO A 164 -3.30 8.68 -8.41
N PHE A 165 -4.25 7.99 -7.79
CA PHE A 165 -4.61 6.63 -8.16
C PHE A 165 -6.13 6.41 -8.18
N VAL A 166 -6.54 5.41 -8.94
CA VAL A 166 -7.86 4.79 -8.87
C VAL A 166 -7.71 3.30 -8.67
N GLY A 167 -8.72 2.65 -8.13
CA GLY A 167 -8.64 1.22 -7.86
C GLY A 167 -9.97 0.58 -7.54
N LEU A 168 -9.88 -0.69 -7.19
CA LEU A 168 -11.00 -1.53 -6.82
C LEU A 168 -10.62 -2.39 -5.63
N ARG A 169 -11.49 -2.40 -4.62
CA ARG A 169 -11.43 -3.32 -3.49
C ARG A 169 -12.58 -4.31 -3.58
N LEU A 170 -12.28 -5.58 -3.40
CA LEU A 170 -13.26 -6.67 -3.27
C LEU A 170 -13.09 -7.27 -1.89
N THR A 171 -14.18 -7.43 -1.15
CA THR A 171 -14.20 -8.15 0.13
C THR A 171 -15.28 -9.22 0.06
N ALA A 172 -14.98 -10.43 0.53
CA ALA A 172 -15.90 -11.56 0.53
C ALA A 172 -15.82 -12.34 1.84
N ASP A 173 -16.95 -12.57 2.48
CA ASP A 173 -17.08 -13.42 3.66
C ASP A 173 -17.21 -14.89 3.25
N LEU A 174 -16.12 -15.63 3.35
CA LEU A 174 -16.08 -17.06 2.95
C LEU A 174 -16.87 -17.94 3.93
N THR A 175 -16.73 -17.67 5.23
CA THR A 175 -17.46 -18.32 6.31
C THR A 175 -17.83 -17.31 7.40
N ASN A 176 -18.37 -17.76 8.52
CA ASN A 176 -18.60 -16.89 9.68
C ASN A 176 -17.30 -16.30 10.28
N LYS A 177 -16.16 -16.98 10.11
CA LYS A 177 -14.85 -16.55 10.65
C LYS A 177 -13.86 -16.11 9.60
N TRP A 178 -13.94 -16.62 8.36
CA TRP A 178 -12.98 -16.35 7.32
C TRP A 178 -13.50 -15.33 6.30
N ASN A 179 -12.65 -14.39 5.94
CA ASN A 179 -12.92 -13.43 4.85
C ASN A 179 -11.71 -13.30 3.92
N LEU A 180 -11.98 -12.95 2.68
CA LEU A 180 -11.00 -12.60 1.65
C LEU A 180 -11.10 -11.10 1.37
N SER A 181 -9.96 -10.43 1.21
CA SER A 181 -9.89 -9.04 0.76
C SER A 181 -8.85 -8.92 -0.35
N LEU A 182 -9.24 -8.31 -1.45
CA LEU A 182 -8.38 -8.01 -2.60
C LEU A 182 -8.42 -6.52 -2.87
N LEU A 183 -7.27 -5.91 -3.15
CA LEU A 183 -7.16 -4.52 -3.57
C LEU A 183 -6.26 -4.43 -4.80
N SER A 184 -6.70 -3.68 -5.80
CA SER A 184 -5.90 -3.34 -6.96
C SER A 184 -6.02 -1.85 -7.25
N GLN A 185 -4.89 -1.16 -7.33
CA GLN A 185 -4.82 0.29 -7.59
C GLN A 185 -3.82 0.57 -8.69
N VAL A 186 -4.15 1.50 -9.56
CA VAL A 186 -3.26 2.03 -10.60
C VAL A 186 -3.17 3.54 -10.45
N GLY A 187 -1.95 4.06 -10.56
CA GLY A 187 -1.66 5.48 -10.35
C GLY A 187 -0.63 6.02 -11.33
N GLY A 188 -0.38 7.32 -11.25
CA GLY A 188 0.52 7.99 -12.18
C GLY A 188 -0.09 8.15 -13.56
N LEU A 189 -1.39 8.39 -13.64
CA LEU A 189 -2.19 8.39 -14.88
C LEU A 189 -1.85 9.54 -15.84
N ASP A 190 -1.05 10.50 -15.41
CA ASP A 190 -0.88 11.77 -16.12
C ASP A 190 0.45 11.90 -16.89
N THR A 191 1.44 11.02 -16.71
CA THR A 191 2.72 11.20 -17.38
C THR A 191 3.48 9.89 -17.59
N ASP A 192 4.29 9.82 -18.66
CA ASP A 192 5.29 8.76 -18.87
C ASP A 192 6.34 8.67 -17.76
N ASN A 193 6.39 9.67 -16.89
CA ASN A 193 7.38 9.81 -15.82
C ASN A 193 6.95 9.21 -14.48
N LYS A 194 5.65 8.89 -14.30
CA LYS A 194 5.13 8.35 -13.04
C LYS A 194 4.16 7.20 -13.35
N LYS A 195 4.40 6.03 -12.76
CA LYS A 195 3.47 4.89 -12.82
C LYS A 195 3.53 4.16 -11.50
N THR A 196 2.36 3.84 -10.96
CA THR A 196 2.24 3.10 -9.71
C THR A 196 1.20 2.00 -9.85
N HIS A 197 1.53 0.80 -9.38
CA HIS A 197 0.61 -0.31 -9.26
C HIS A 197 0.71 -0.86 -7.84
N ASN A 198 -0.41 -0.95 -7.14
CA ASN A 198 -0.50 -1.57 -5.82
C ASN A 198 -1.54 -2.70 -5.86
N HIS A 199 -1.12 -3.91 -5.51
CA HIS A 199 -1.97 -5.08 -5.44
C HIS A 199 -1.80 -5.73 -4.07
N GLU A 200 -2.92 -6.06 -3.44
CA GLU A 200 -2.97 -6.68 -2.13
C GLU A 200 -3.99 -7.81 -2.13
N ALA A 201 -3.66 -8.90 -1.47
CA ALA A 201 -4.56 -10.03 -1.25
C ALA A 201 -4.38 -10.53 0.17
N TYR A 202 -5.48 -10.58 0.95
CA TYR A 202 -5.48 -11.00 2.35
C TYR A 202 -6.53 -12.07 2.61
N LEU A 203 -6.15 -13.07 3.37
CA LEU A 203 -7.04 -13.97 4.07
C LEU A 203 -7.12 -13.52 5.52
N GLY A 204 -8.34 -13.25 6.00
CA GLY A 204 -8.60 -12.77 7.35
C GLY A 204 -9.35 -13.79 8.18
N TYR A 205 -9.00 -13.88 9.45
CA TYR A 205 -9.67 -14.70 10.45
C TYR A 205 -10.21 -13.83 11.59
N ARG A 206 -11.52 -13.88 11.82
CA ARG A 206 -12.22 -13.10 12.84
C ARG A 206 -12.08 -13.70 14.22
N VAL A 207 -11.74 -12.83 15.18
CA VAL A 207 -11.65 -13.12 16.61
C VAL A 207 -12.14 -11.93 17.41
N TYR A 208 -12.36 -12.12 18.70
CA TYR A 208 -12.41 -11.01 19.66
C TYR A 208 -11.06 -10.94 20.36
N LEU A 209 -10.45 -9.75 20.38
CA LEU A 209 -9.22 -9.47 21.10
C LEU A 209 -9.44 -8.28 22.02
N LEU A 210 -9.27 -8.49 23.34
CA LEU A 210 -9.58 -7.46 24.37
C LEU A 210 -10.99 -6.87 24.18
N ASP A 211 -11.99 -7.73 23.93
CA ASP A 211 -13.39 -7.41 23.67
C ASP A 211 -13.66 -6.59 22.38
N HIS A 212 -12.62 -6.30 21.59
CA HIS A 212 -12.77 -5.65 20.30
C HIS A 212 -12.86 -6.66 19.14
N PRO A 213 -13.83 -6.45 18.21
CA PRO A 213 -13.88 -7.20 16.96
C PRO A 213 -12.57 -7.03 16.18
N THR A 214 -11.86 -8.13 15.96
CA THR A 214 -10.51 -8.11 15.39
C THR A 214 -10.41 -9.14 14.26
N ILE A 215 -9.75 -8.77 13.16
CA ILE A 215 -9.45 -9.67 12.04
C ILE A 215 -7.93 -9.83 12.00
N ILE A 216 -7.43 -11.02 12.26
CA ILE A 216 -6.03 -11.38 12.00
C ILE A 216 -5.90 -11.64 10.50
N ARG A 217 -4.89 -11.03 9.84
CA ARG A 217 -4.73 -11.10 8.39
C ARG A 217 -3.36 -11.61 8.00
N VAL A 218 -3.34 -12.51 7.03
CA VAL A 218 -2.14 -12.93 6.32
C VAL A 218 -2.35 -12.74 4.83
N GLY A 219 -1.33 -12.37 4.10
CA GLY A 219 -1.51 -12.11 2.69
C GLY A 219 -0.23 -11.77 1.96
N TYR A 220 -0.40 -11.16 0.80
CA TYR A 220 0.68 -10.74 -0.07
C TYR A 220 0.39 -9.34 -0.61
N ARG A 221 1.41 -8.48 -0.61
CA ARG A 221 1.35 -7.14 -1.19
C ARG A 221 2.44 -6.95 -2.22
N SER A 222 2.10 -6.25 -3.32
CA SER A 222 3.04 -5.84 -4.35
C SER A 222 2.80 -4.39 -4.71
N LEU A 223 3.79 -3.53 -4.46
CA LEU A 223 3.81 -2.12 -4.83
C LEU A 223 4.92 -1.89 -5.84
N SER A 224 4.57 -1.55 -7.08
CA SER A 224 5.50 -1.16 -8.13
C SER A 224 5.39 0.34 -8.37
N GLN A 225 6.50 1.05 -8.28
CA GLN A 225 6.55 2.48 -8.49
C GLN A 225 7.62 2.84 -9.50
N ARG A 226 7.25 3.64 -10.50
CA ARG A 226 8.18 4.26 -11.43
C ARG A 226 8.11 5.77 -11.27
N TYR A 227 9.28 6.38 -11.10
CA TYR A 227 9.45 7.82 -11.07
C TYR A 227 10.68 8.22 -11.87
N THR A 228 10.56 9.21 -12.73
CA THR A 228 11.66 9.72 -13.54
C THR A 228 11.73 11.24 -13.39
N SER A 229 12.95 11.77 -13.20
CA SER A 229 13.23 13.20 -13.15
C SER A 229 14.65 13.47 -13.64
N THR A 230 15.07 14.72 -13.65
CA THR A 230 16.48 15.09 -13.90
C THR A 230 17.20 15.19 -12.55
N ASP A 231 18.40 14.64 -12.45
CA ASP A 231 19.23 14.74 -11.26
C ASP A 231 20.09 16.02 -11.27
N PHE A 232 20.87 16.23 -10.18
CA PHE A 232 21.74 17.41 -10.01
C PHE A 232 22.91 17.48 -11.02
N THR A 233 23.21 16.38 -11.73
CA THR A 233 24.25 16.32 -12.76
C THR A 233 23.70 16.55 -14.16
N GLY A 234 22.39 16.79 -14.29
CA GLY A 234 21.69 16.91 -15.57
C GLY A 234 21.36 15.57 -16.23
N HIS A 235 21.70 14.46 -15.59
CA HIS A 235 21.36 13.13 -16.08
C HIS A 235 19.96 12.71 -15.63
N ARG A 236 19.44 11.68 -16.29
CA ARG A 236 18.13 11.12 -15.95
C ARG A 236 18.20 10.36 -14.63
N PHE A 237 17.49 10.83 -13.61
CA PHE A 237 17.15 10.05 -12.42
C PHE A 237 15.97 9.13 -12.77
N LYS A 238 16.08 7.84 -12.47
CA LYS A 238 15.02 6.86 -12.62
C LYS A 238 14.95 6.02 -11.34
N TYR A 239 13.77 5.95 -10.77
CA TYR A 239 13.38 5.00 -9.73
C TYR A 239 12.31 4.09 -10.34
N ASP A 240 12.59 2.80 -10.52
CA ASP A 240 11.68 1.81 -11.11
C ASP A 240 11.79 0.53 -10.27
N ILE A 241 11.12 0.54 -9.13
CA ILE A 241 11.26 -0.50 -8.11
C ILE A 241 9.91 -1.15 -7.83
N ARG A 242 9.92 -2.47 -7.79
CA ARG A 242 8.85 -3.30 -7.26
C ARG A 242 9.24 -3.78 -5.87
N GLN A 243 8.39 -3.49 -4.91
CA GLN A 243 8.42 -4.02 -3.56
C GLN A 243 7.35 -5.10 -3.47
N SER A 244 7.69 -6.33 -3.09
CA SER A 244 6.70 -7.41 -3.03
C SER A 244 7.06 -8.47 -2.00
N GLY A 245 6.06 -8.97 -1.29
CA GLY A 245 6.27 -9.97 -0.26
C GLY A 245 5.04 -10.26 0.61
N PRO A 246 5.19 -11.20 1.57
CA PRO A 246 4.15 -11.56 2.50
C PRO A 246 3.84 -10.41 3.47
N VAL A 247 2.58 -10.35 3.90
CA VAL A 247 2.10 -9.42 4.92
C VAL A 247 1.41 -10.19 6.02
N VAL A 248 1.68 -9.80 7.25
CA VAL A 248 0.96 -10.26 8.46
C VAL A 248 0.50 -9.04 9.23
N GLY A 249 -0.73 -9.03 9.69
CA GLY A 249 -1.27 -7.91 10.46
C GLY A 249 -2.60 -8.23 11.11
N MET A 250 -3.19 -7.22 11.72
CA MET A 250 -4.54 -7.30 12.28
C MET A 250 -5.33 -6.05 11.93
N THR A 251 -6.65 -6.13 11.98
CA THR A 251 -7.57 -4.99 11.92
C THR A 251 -8.46 -5.03 13.14
N MET A 252 -8.37 -4.03 13.98
CA MET A 252 -9.24 -3.82 15.15
C MET A 252 -10.31 -2.80 14.79
N ARG A 253 -11.53 -3.04 15.24
CA ARG A 253 -12.68 -2.14 15.05
C ARG A 253 -13.08 -1.49 16.37
N PHE A 254 -13.30 -0.17 16.31
CA PHE A 254 -13.72 0.70 17.37
C PHE A 254 -15.02 1.43 17.03
#